data_0fdea510d49c65e4b49d808ca08c3b31
#
_entry.id   0fdea510d49c65e4b49d808ca08c3b31
#
_cell.length_a   1.000
_cell.length_b   1.000
_cell.length_c   1.000
_cell.angle_alpha   90.00
_cell.angle_beta   90.00
_cell.angle_gamma   90.00
#
_symmetry.space_group_name_H-M   'P 1'
#
loop_
_entity.id
_entity.type
_entity.pdbx_description
1 polymer ?
#
loop_
_entity_poly.entity_id
_entity_poly.type
_entity_poly.pdbx_seq_one_letter_code
_entity_poly.pdbx_strand_id
1 'polypeptide(L)'
;MLLALTAYATWQEGDVIYINGERLELLGRPICLDSTLYHTLKDELPSNQPTVTSNWDGFTAYWSINNDKLYLDSVRCEAYDPNVKAVVGKSIPSITFYRIFNSYSAGNRIVASWVSGKIRVAKGKVIYYQHSGFERNYEEETILDIDKGKVIGKKEYHNFVKDGFAFDKLQENGAQEMLHKILPLHIERYPELVNVKRLIFRVKRARVDEKGNLLECNVQVVRPDAGPQLATEIAEALKNYHPWKVYYINGEYRALGIENWTIPYILHDK
;
A
#
# COMPACT_ATOMS: atom_id res chain seq x y z
N MET A 1 19.93 23.37 13.10
CA MET A 1 19.87 22.55 11.87
C MET A 1 19.10 21.28 12.23
N LEU A 2 17.77 21.29 12.06
CA LEU A 2 16.95 20.09 12.30
C LEU A 2 17.09 19.17 11.10
N LEU A 3 17.76 18.04 11.28
CA LEU A 3 17.70 16.92 10.34
C LEU A 3 16.28 16.33 10.45
N ALA A 4 15.45 16.61 9.47
CA ALA A 4 14.20 15.84 9.29
C ALA A 4 14.59 14.43 8.87
N LEU A 5 14.64 13.51 9.82
CA LEU A 5 14.65 12.08 9.55
C LEU A 5 13.30 11.75 8.90
N THR A 6 13.30 11.59 7.59
CA THR A 6 12.19 10.95 6.88
C THR A 6 12.14 9.50 7.35
N ALA A 7 11.31 9.22 8.33
CA ALA A 7 10.97 7.85 8.69
C ALA A 7 10.18 7.27 7.51
N TYR A 8 10.83 6.46 6.69
CA TYR A 8 10.13 5.63 5.71
C TYR A 8 9.34 4.58 6.49
N ALA A 9 8.03 4.70 6.45
CA ALA A 9 7.15 3.69 7.01
C ALA A 9 7.39 2.37 6.27
N THR A 10 7.90 1.36 6.98
CA THR A 10 8.09 0.02 6.44
C THR A 10 6.70 -0.60 6.16
N TRP A 11 6.57 -1.33 5.04
CA TRP A 11 5.36 -2.10 4.76
C TRP A 11 5.09 -3.10 5.90
N GLN A 12 3.80 -3.34 6.21
CA GLN A 12 3.41 -4.30 7.23
C GLN A 12 3.20 -5.68 6.61
N GLU A 13 3.77 -6.69 7.21
CA GLU A 13 3.44 -8.08 6.90
C GLU A 13 1.97 -8.32 7.25
N GLY A 14 1.24 -8.95 6.32
CA GLY A 14 -0.15 -9.35 6.55
C GLY A 14 -0.26 -10.60 7.43
N ASP A 15 -1.48 -10.94 7.76
CA ASP A 15 -1.78 -12.24 8.33
C ASP A 15 -1.72 -13.34 7.25
N VAL A 16 -1.83 -14.59 7.66
CA VAL A 16 -1.87 -15.74 6.76
C VAL A 16 -3.28 -16.27 6.70
N ILE A 17 -3.78 -16.58 5.51
CA ILE A 17 -5.09 -17.20 5.34
C ILE A 17 -5.00 -18.44 4.45
N TYR A 18 -5.74 -19.47 4.82
CA TYR A 18 -5.88 -20.71 4.03
C TYR A 18 -7.27 -20.74 3.39
N ILE A 19 -7.31 -20.82 2.07
CA ILE A 19 -8.55 -20.99 1.29
C ILE A 19 -8.39 -22.21 0.41
N ASN A 20 -9.26 -23.19 0.55
CA ASN A 20 -9.19 -24.47 -0.17
C ASN A 20 -7.81 -25.17 -0.04
N GLY A 21 -7.17 -25.03 1.11
CA GLY A 21 -5.85 -25.60 1.39
C GLY A 21 -4.65 -24.78 0.84
N GLU A 22 -4.90 -23.76 0.05
CA GLU A 22 -3.85 -22.86 -0.45
C GLU A 22 -3.50 -21.81 0.63
N ARG A 23 -2.19 -21.60 0.87
CA ARG A 23 -1.68 -20.56 1.75
C ARG A 23 -1.56 -19.23 1.00
N LEU A 24 -2.26 -18.23 1.47
CA LEU A 24 -2.35 -16.89 0.87
C LEU A 24 -1.96 -15.82 1.90
N GLU A 25 -1.66 -14.62 1.43
CA GLU A 25 -1.45 -13.46 2.29
C GLU A 25 -2.77 -12.72 2.50
N LEU A 26 -3.12 -12.44 3.75
CA LEU A 26 -4.23 -11.59 4.11
C LEU A 26 -3.69 -10.18 4.38
N LEU A 27 -3.98 -9.23 3.49
CA LEU A 27 -3.51 -7.85 3.56
C LEU A 27 -4.29 -7.04 4.60
N GLY A 28 -4.07 -7.36 5.85
CA GLY A 28 -4.76 -6.77 6.99
C GLY A 28 -4.58 -7.58 8.26
N ARG A 29 -5.16 -7.10 9.33
CA ARG A 29 -5.15 -7.73 10.67
C ARG A 29 -6.56 -7.73 11.26
N PRO A 30 -7.39 -8.73 10.95
CA PRO A 30 -8.78 -8.76 11.39
C PRO A 30 -8.96 -8.77 12.93
N ILE A 31 -7.98 -9.23 13.70
CA ILE A 31 -8.04 -9.13 15.17
C ILE A 31 -8.13 -7.67 15.62
N CYS A 32 -7.45 -6.75 14.91
CA CYS A 32 -7.44 -5.32 15.26
C CYS A 32 -8.79 -4.61 15.04
N LEU A 33 -9.77 -5.28 14.40
CA LEU A 33 -11.13 -4.75 14.26
C LEU A 33 -11.91 -4.76 15.58
N ASP A 34 -11.48 -5.58 16.54
CA ASP A 34 -11.99 -5.57 17.92
C ASP A 34 -10.86 -5.13 18.87
N SER A 35 -10.99 -3.91 19.40
CA SER A 35 -9.96 -3.33 20.27
C SER A 35 -9.76 -4.12 21.56
N THR A 36 -10.80 -4.73 22.10
CA THR A 36 -10.72 -5.54 23.33
C THR A 36 -9.93 -6.81 23.07
N LEU A 37 -10.23 -7.52 21.98
CA LEU A 37 -9.46 -8.70 21.57
C LEU A 37 -8.00 -8.35 21.29
N TYR A 38 -7.76 -7.24 20.58
CA TYR A 38 -6.41 -6.78 20.26
C TYR A 38 -5.59 -6.52 21.53
N HIS A 39 -6.11 -5.74 22.48
CA HIS A 39 -5.39 -5.43 23.70
C HIS A 39 -5.19 -6.67 24.59
N THR A 40 -6.23 -7.50 24.74
CA THR A 40 -6.11 -8.75 25.49
C THR A 40 -5.05 -9.68 24.90
N LEU A 41 -4.97 -9.78 23.56
CA LEU A 41 -3.92 -10.54 22.89
C LEU A 41 -2.54 -9.93 23.12
N LYS A 42 -2.41 -8.61 23.02
CA LYS A 42 -1.14 -7.89 23.22
C LYS A 42 -0.57 -8.12 24.61
N ASP A 43 -1.40 -8.15 25.64
CA ASP A 43 -1.00 -8.38 27.04
C ASP A 43 -0.47 -9.81 27.27
N GLU A 44 -0.83 -10.75 26.41
CA GLU A 44 -0.38 -12.16 26.48
C GLU A 44 0.86 -12.46 25.63
N LEU A 45 1.33 -11.50 24.84
CA LEU A 45 2.54 -11.70 24.04
C LEU A 45 3.80 -11.65 24.93
N PRO A 46 4.86 -12.40 24.57
CA PRO A 46 6.12 -12.37 25.31
C PRO A 46 6.73 -10.98 25.38
N SER A 47 7.18 -10.56 26.56
CA SER A 47 7.82 -9.24 26.75
C SER A 47 9.21 -9.11 26.07
N ASN A 48 9.81 -10.24 25.68
CA ASN A 48 11.11 -10.30 25.00
C ASN A 48 11.00 -10.43 23.48
N GLN A 49 9.92 -9.88 22.91
CA GLN A 49 9.76 -9.82 21.45
C GLN A 49 10.78 -8.87 20.83
N PRO A 50 11.34 -9.22 19.67
CA PRO A 50 12.12 -8.26 18.89
C PRO A 50 11.22 -7.17 18.34
N THR A 51 11.74 -5.95 18.26
CA THR A 51 11.06 -4.88 17.52
C THR A 51 11.30 -5.08 16.04
N VAL A 52 10.26 -5.46 15.31
CA VAL A 52 10.32 -5.66 13.85
C VAL A 52 9.46 -4.61 13.18
N THR A 53 10.07 -3.77 12.36
CA THR A 53 9.37 -2.65 11.71
C THR A 53 8.30 -3.10 10.70
N SER A 54 8.40 -4.31 10.15
CA SER A 54 7.38 -4.90 9.27
C SER A 54 6.25 -5.60 10.05
N ASN A 55 6.36 -5.74 11.36
CA ASN A 55 5.35 -6.37 12.21
C ASN A 55 5.19 -5.63 13.55
N TRP A 56 4.65 -4.40 13.50
CA TRP A 56 4.50 -3.55 14.70
C TRP A 56 3.58 -4.16 15.75
N ASP A 57 2.64 -5.00 15.34
CA ASP A 57 1.73 -5.67 16.27
C ASP A 57 2.42 -6.80 17.02
N GLY A 58 3.56 -7.30 16.52
CA GLY A 58 4.35 -8.34 17.14
C GLY A 58 3.73 -9.73 17.06
N PHE A 59 2.69 -9.91 16.26
CA PHE A 59 2.08 -11.20 15.99
C PHE A 59 1.65 -11.35 14.54
N THR A 60 1.43 -12.58 14.12
CA THR A 60 0.81 -12.95 12.85
C THR A 60 -0.29 -13.95 13.15
N ALA A 61 -1.51 -13.64 12.74
CA ALA A 61 -2.64 -14.53 12.88
C ALA A 61 -2.77 -15.45 11.64
N TYR A 62 -3.25 -16.66 11.90
CA TYR A 62 -3.49 -17.68 10.89
C TYR A 62 -4.98 -17.94 10.82
N TRP A 63 -5.52 -17.82 9.63
CA TRP A 63 -6.93 -17.86 9.34
C TRP A 63 -7.25 -18.99 8.36
N SER A 64 -8.50 -19.40 8.32
CA SER A 64 -9.01 -20.25 7.24
C SER A 64 -10.46 -19.94 6.92
N ILE A 65 -10.86 -20.23 5.68
CA ILE A 65 -12.25 -20.20 5.26
C ILE A 65 -12.73 -21.64 5.03
N ASN A 66 -13.83 -21.99 5.69
CA ASN A 66 -14.48 -23.28 5.52
C ASN A 66 -16.00 -23.09 5.58
N ASN A 67 -16.73 -23.60 4.59
CA ASN A 67 -18.18 -23.46 4.46
C ASN A 67 -18.62 -21.99 4.63
N ASP A 68 -17.97 -21.09 3.90
CA ASP A 68 -18.20 -19.64 3.93
C ASP A 68 -18.02 -18.98 5.30
N LYS A 69 -17.34 -19.62 6.24
CA LYS A 69 -17.02 -19.02 7.53
C LYS A 69 -15.52 -18.77 7.67
N LEU A 70 -15.20 -17.59 8.20
CA LEU A 70 -13.84 -17.20 8.56
C LEU A 70 -13.54 -17.71 9.97
N TYR A 71 -12.47 -18.46 10.10
CA TYR A 71 -11.98 -18.99 11.36
C TYR A 71 -10.61 -18.41 11.69
N LEU A 72 -10.39 -18.13 12.96
CA LEU A 72 -9.06 -17.89 13.50
C LEU A 72 -8.52 -19.24 14.00
N ASP A 73 -7.45 -19.72 13.36
CA ASP A 73 -6.90 -21.04 13.64
C ASP A 73 -5.76 -20.97 14.68
N SER A 74 -4.92 -19.94 14.62
CA SER A 74 -3.85 -19.73 15.59
C SER A 74 -3.28 -18.31 15.50
N VAL A 75 -2.51 -17.94 16.52
CA VAL A 75 -1.69 -16.73 16.53
C VAL A 75 -0.25 -17.11 16.85
N ARG A 76 0.69 -16.56 16.10
CA ARG A 76 2.13 -16.75 16.31
C ARG A 76 2.80 -15.39 16.56
N CYS A 77 3.84 -15.43 17.35
CA CYS A 77 4.71 -14.28 17.60
C CYS A 77 6.17 -14.72 17.51
N GLU A 78 7.06 -13.77 17.38
CA GLU A 78 8.49 -13.99 17.48
C GLU A 78 8.97 -13.64 18.88
N ALA A 79 9.83 -14.45 19.47
CA ALA A 79 10.44 -14.19 20.76
C ALA A 79 11.88 -14.67 20.78
N TYR A 80 12.75 -13.98 21.55
CA TYR A 80 14.09 -14.44 21.75
C TYR A 80 14.09 -15.70 22.65
N ASP A 81 14.74 -16.76 22.17
CA ASP A 81 14.92 -17.97 22.96
C ASP A 81 16.38 -18.07 23.45
N PRO A 82 16.65 -17.96 24.75
CA PRO A 82 17.98 -17.97 25.30
C PRO A 82 18.69 -19.33 25.15
N ASN A 83 17.93 -20.42 24.99
CA ASN A 83 18.51 -21.75 24.84
C ASN A 83 19.17 -21.95 23.48
N VAL A 84 18.55 -21.41 22.42
CA VAL A 84 19.07 -21.47 21.06
C VAL A 84 19.78 -20.17 20.66
N LYS A 85 19.75 -19.13 21.51
CA LYS A 85 20.34 -17.80 21.30
C LYS A 85 19.89 -17.16 20.00
N ALA A 86 18.63 -17.35 19.63
CA ALA A 86 18.03 -16.83 18.40
C ALA A 86 16.59 -16.39 18.61
N VAL A 87 16.10 -15.57 17.69
CA VAL A 87 14.67 -15.26 17.58
C VAL A 87 13.96 -16.45 16.95
N VAL A 88 12.92 -16.94 17.59
CA VAL A 88 12.14 -18.10 17.14
C VAL A 88 10.67 -17.75 17.07
N GLY A 89 9.98 -18.30 16.07
CA GLY A 89 8.53 -18.18 15.96
C GLY A 89 7.84 -19.13 16.97
N LYS A 90 6.99 -18.58 17.83
CA LYS A 90 6.21 -19.32 18.82
C LYS A 90 4.71 -19.12 18.60
N SER A 91 3.93 -20.18 18.64
CA SER A 91 2.48 -20.05 18.77
C SER A 91 2.12 -19.72 20.20
N ILE A 92 1.10 -18.87 20.40
CA ILE A 92 0.54 -18.70 21.75
C ILE A 92 -0.03 -20.04 22.21
N PRO A 93 0.08 -20.37 23.50
CA PRO A 93 -0.44 -21.63 24.04
C PRO A 93 -1.94 -21.79 23.78
N SER A 94 -2.38 -22.99 23.47
CA SER A 94 -3.80 -23.25 23.18
C SER A 94 -4.74 -22.80 24.29
N ILE A 95 -4.34 -23.00 25.54
CA ILE A 95 -5.13 -22.54 26.69
C ILE A 95 -5.32 -21.02 26.70
N THR A 96 -4.27 -20.27 26.41
CA THR A 96 -4.31 -18.79 26.29
C THR A 96 -5.16 -18.39 25.09
N PHE A 97 -4.96 -19.04 23.93
CA PHE A 97 -5.72 -18.78 22.72
C PHE A 97 -7.22 -18.94 22.95
N TYR A 98 -7.66 -20.08 23.49
CA TYR A 98 -9.07 -20.29 23.76
C TYR A 98 -9.60 -19.36 24.88
N ARG A 99 -8.80 -19.01 25.86
CA ARG A 99 -9.21 -18.04 26.89
C ARG A 99 -9.53 -16.66 26.31
N ILE A 100 -8.70 -16.17 25.38
CA ILE A 100 -8.89 -14.88 24.73
C ILE A 100 -10.12 -14.91 23.83
N PHE A 101 -10.26 -15.94 23.00
CA PHE A 101 -11.28 -16.00 21.94
C PHE A 101 -12.50 -16.84 22.31
N ASN A 102 -12.68 -17.20 23.57
CA ASN A 102 -13.76 -18.12 24.02
C ASN A 102 -15.16 -17.65 23.62
N SER A 103 -15.45 -16.36 23.67
CA SER A 103 -16.76 -15.79 23.30
C SER A 103 -17.14 -16.06 21.83
N TYR A 104 -16.17 -16.44 21.01
CA TYR A 104 -16.33 -16.73 19.59
C TYR A 104 -16.15 -18.21 19.26
N SER A 105 -16.11 -19.06 20.27
CA SER A 105 -15.96 -20.52 20.11
C SER A 105 -17.23 -21.14 19.54
N ALA A 106 -17.04 -21.97 18.51
CA ALA A 106 -18.07 -22.84 17.95
C ALA A 106 -17.50 -24.27 17.85
N GLY A 107 -17.82 -25.09 18.86
CA GLY A 107 -17.16 -26.39 19.05
C GLY A 107 -15.68 -26.18 19.42
N ASN A 108 -14.80 -26.77 18.63
CA ASN A 108 -13.34 -26.68 18.83
C ASN A 108 -12.66 -25.62 17.92
N ARG A 109 -13.42 -24.72 17.33
CA ARG A 109 -12.91 -23.67 16.43
C ARG A 109 -13.37 -22.28 16.87
N ILE A 110 -12.59 -21.28 16.54
CA ILE A 110 -12.93 -19.87 16.75
C ILE A 110 -13.51 -19.31 15.44
N VAL A 111 -14.80 -18.94 15.46
CA VAL A 111 -15.46 -18.25 14.34
C VAL A 111 -15.23 -16.75 14.50
N ALA A 112 -14.68 -16.12 13.51
CA ALA A 112 -14.33 -14.69 13.56
C ALA A 112 -15.56 -13.76 13.42
N SER A 113 -16.60 -13.96 14.25
CA SER A 113 -17.86 -13.24 14.12
C SER A 113 -17.77 -11.74 14.49
N TRP A 114 -16.64 -11.27 14.99
CA TRP A 114 -16.33 -9.84 15.15
C TRP A 114 -15.92 -9.17 13.84
N VAL A 115 -15.60 -9.95 12.79
CA VAL A 115 -15.14 -9.43 11.50
C VAL A 115 -16.32 -9.15 10.59
N SER A 116 -16.46 -7.88 10.19
CA SER A 116 -17.37 -7.45 9.12
C SER A 116 -16.67 -6.42 8.24
N GLY A 117 -17.00 -6.41 6.96
CA GLY A 117 -16.40 -5.53 5.95
C GLY A 117 -15.59 -6.27 4.92
N LYS A 118 -14.72 -5.55 4.22
CA LYS A 118 -13.90 -6.11 3.14
C LYS A 118 -12.54 -6.52 3.66
N ILE A 119 -12.11 -7.72 3.33
CA ILE A 119 -10.74 -8.18 3.53
C ILE A 119 -10.10 -8.48 2.17
N ARG A 120 -8.81 -8.20 2.04
CA ARG A 120 -8.02 -8.42 0.83
C ARG A 120 -7.10 -9.60 1.03
N VAL A 121 -7.17 -10.53 0.09
CA VAL A 121 -6.31 -11.71 0.06
C VAL A 121 -5.50 -11.67 -1.22
N ALA A 122 -4.22 -12.00 -1.15
CA ALA A 122 -3.31 -11.83 -2.27
C ALA A 122 -2.36 -13.02 -2.44
N LYS A 123 -1.92 -13.22 -3.69
CA LYS A 123 -0.84 -14.13 -4.07
C LYS A 123 -0.12 -13.67 -5.33
N GLY A 124 0.98 -14.32 -5.65
CA GLY A 124 1.81 -14.01 -6.82
C GLY A 124 2.82 -12.90 -6.52
N LYS A 125 3.25 -12.21 -7.55
CA LYS A 125 4.23 -11.13 -7.44
C LYS A 125 3.59 -9.82 -7.04
N VAL A 126 4.31 -9.02 -6.27
CA VAL A 126 3.95 -7.62 -6.02
C VAL A 126 4.14 -6.84 -7.31
N ILE A 127 3.10 -6.18 -7.78
CA ILE A 127 3.11 -5.34 -8.98
C ILE A 127 3.19 -3.85 -8.67
N TYR A 128 2.69 -3.47 -7.51
CA TYR A 128 2.77 -2.10 -7.01
C TYR A 128 3.03 -2.11 -5.52
N TYR A 129 3.87 -1.21 -5.07
CA TYR A 129 4.27 -1.08 -3.68
C TYR A 129 4.30 0.38 -3.25
N GLN A 130 3.66 0.68 -2.12
CA GLN A 130 3.75 1.95 -1.44
C GLN A 130 4.22 1.72 0.00
N HIS A 131 5.14 2.55 0.48
CA HIS A 131 5.68 2.47 1.84
C HIS A 131 4.65 2.94 2.89
N SER A 132 3.51 2.25 2.98
CA SER A 132 2.44 2.58 3.93
C SER A 132 1.59 1.35 4.24
N GLY A 133 1.60 0.88 5.48
CA GLY A 133 0.73 -0.19 5.95
C GLY A 133 0.68 -1.41 5.03
N PHE A 134 -0.51 -1.74 4.55
CA PHE A 134 -0.78 -2.84 3.63
C PHE A 134 -0.96 -2.37 2.19
N GLU A 135 -0.49 -1.16 1.84
CA GLU A 135 -0.65 -0.52 0.54
C GLU A 135 0.30 -1.12 -0.50
N ARG A 136 -0.03 -2.33 -0.92
CA ARG A 136 0.60 -3.04 -2.04
C ARG A 136 -0.43 -3.82 -2.82
N ASN A 137 -0.13 -4.07 -4.09
CA ASN A 137 -0.98 -4.87 -4.96
C ASN A 137 -0.17 -6.02 -5.56
N TYR A 138 -0.84 -7.14 -5.67
CA TYR A 138 -0.31 -8.39 -6.20
C TYR A 138 -0.95 -8.74 -7.54
N GLU A 139 -0.31 -9.65 -8.29
CA GLU A 139 -0.87 -10.16 -9.54
C GLU A 139 -2.29 -10.72 -9.35
N GLU A 140 -2.50 -11.48 -8.28
CA GLU A 140 -3.80 -12.07 -7.96
C GLU A 140 -4.29 -11.51 -6.64
N GLU A 141 -5.42 -10.86 -6.66
CA GLU A 141 -6.10 -10.37 -5.45
C GLU A 141 -7.55 -10.85 -5.39
N THR A 142 -7.96 -11.23 -4.21
CA THR A 142 -9.36 -11.56 -3.90
C THR A 142 -9.87 -10.62 -2.83
N ILE A 143 -10.95 -9.93 -3.10
CA ILE A 143 -11.69 -9.16 -2.11
C ILE A 143 -12.86 -10.01 -1.62
N LEU A 144 -12.90 -10.26 -0.33
CA LEU A 144 -13.97 -10.97 0.34
C LEU A 144 -14.83 -9.98 1.12
N ASP A 145 -16.14 -10.02 0.90
CA ASP A 145 -17.10 -9.31 1.73
C ASP A 145 -17.50 -10.24 2.88
N ILE A 146 -17.27 -9.78 4.11
CA ILE A 146 -17.52 -10.55 5.34
C ILE A 146 -18.64 -9.84 6.12
N ASP A 147 -19.60 -10.62 6.59
CA ASP A 147 -20.58 -10.18 7.57
C ASP A 147 -20.58 -11.12 8.78
N LYS A 148 -20.17 -10.60 9.93
CA LYS A 148 -20.05 -11.36 11.20
C LYS A 148 -19.35 -12.70 11.03
N GLY A 149 -18.19 -12.67 10.35
CA GLY A 149 -17.38 -13.86 10.09
C GLY A 149 -17.90 -14.76 8.96
N LYS A 150 -18.98 -14.41 8.28
CA LYS A 150 -19.48 -15.15 7.12
C LYS A 150 -19.09 -14.44 5.84
N VAL A 151 -18.54 -15.19 4.90
CA VAL A 151 -18.28 -14.70 3.53
C VAL A 151 -19.62 -14.59 2.80
N ILE A 152 -19.99 -13.35 2.44
CA ILE A 152 -21.23 -13.05 1.74
C ILE A 152 -21.00 -12.61 0.30
N GLY A 153 -19.75 -12.32 -0.06
CA GLY A 153 -19.37 -11.98 -1.42
C GLY A 153 -17.88 -12.21 -1.66
N LYS A 154 -17.54 -12.45 -2.92
CA LYS A 154 -16.17 -12.66 -3.38
C LYS A 154 -15.98 -11.99 -4.72
N LYS A 155 -14.87 -11.27 -4.90
CA LYS A 155 -14.46 -10.71 -6.18
C LYS A 155 -12.97 -10.95 -6.40
N GLU A 156 -12.65 -11.59 -7.52
CA GLU A 156 -11.28 -11.94 -7.90
C GLU A 156 -10.79 -10.98 -8.97
N TYR A 157 -9.51 -10.65 -8.87
CA TYR A 157 -8.83 -9.75 -9.81
C TYR A 157 -7.52 -10.36 -10.25
N HIS A 158 -7.25 -10.25 -11.53
CA HIS A 158 -5.94 -10.45 -12.11
C HIS A 158 -5.34 -9.11 -12.46
N ASN A 159 -4.39 -8.68 -11.66
CA ASN A 159 -3.74 -7.38 -11.81
C ASN A 159 -2.47 -7.53 -12.65
N PHE A 160 -2.11 -6.49 -13.41
CA PHE A 160 -0.92 -6.50 -14.24
C PHE A 160 -0.36 -5.09 -14.47
N VAL A 161 0.86 -5.05 -15.00
CA VAL A 161 1.54 -3.81 -15.36
C VAL A 161 1.84 -3.84 -16.85
N LYS A 162 1.58 -2.73 -17.55
CA LYS A 162 2.05 -2.49 -18.91
C LYS A 162 3.21 -1.51 -18.88
N ASP A 163 4.22 -1.79 -19.69
CA ASP A 163 5.41 -0.95 -19.77
C ASP A 163 5.11 0.45 -20.30
N GLY A 164 5.85 1.39 -19.78
CA GLY A 164 5.77 2.80 -20.09
C GLY A 164 6.61 3.60 -19.11
N PHE A 165 6.67 4.91 -19.28
CA PHE A 165 7.37 5.76 -18.35
C PHE A 165 6.54 5.93 -17.06
N ALA A 166 7.14 5.59 -15.93
CA ALA A 166 6.45 5.66 -14.66
C ALA A 166 6.53 7.08 -14.08
N PHE A 167 5.42 7.55 -13.57
CA PHE A 167 5.33 8.87 -13.00
C PHE A 167 6.26 9.10 -11.78
N ASP A 168 6.46 8.11 -10.95
CA ASP A 168 7.36 8.18 -9.79
C ASP A 168 8.81 8.46 -10.19
N LYS A 169 9.20 8.08 -11.41
CA LYS A 169 10.51 8.40 -11.98
C LYS A 169 10.75 9.91 -12.16
N LEU A 170 9.70 10.72 -12.28
CA LEU A 170 9.84 12.18 -12.38
C LEU A 170 10.43 12.85 -11.14
N GLN A 171 10.49 12.13 -10.03
CA GLN A 171 11.01 12.64 -8.76
C GLN A 171 12.45 12.21 -8.48
N GLU A 172 12.94 11.20 -9.20
CA GLU A 172 14.28 10.68 -9.02
C GLU A 172 15.36 11.70 -9.42
N ASN A 173 16.47 11.64 -8.72
CA ASN A 173 17.66 12.39 -9.12
C ASN A 173 18.10 11.90 -10.51
N GLY A 174 18.17 12.79 -11.49
CA GLY A 174 18.45 12.46 -12.88
C GLY A 174 17.22 12.44 -13.80
N ALA A 175 16.02 12.60 -13.28
CA ALA A 175 14.80 12.71 -14.08
C ALA A 175 14.72 14.01 -14.89
N GLN A 176 15.57 15.00 -14.63
CA GLN A 176 15.47 16.34 -15.25
C GLN A 176 15.58 16.27 -16.79
N GLU A 177 16.50 15.49 -17.33
CA GLU A 177 16.63 15.34 -18.80
C GLU A 177 15.33 14.80 -19.42
N MET A 178 14.72 13.78 -18.80
CA MET A 178 13.46 13.24 -19.28
C MET A 178 12.32 14.23 -19.06
N LEU A 179 12.31 14.92 -17.93
CA LEU A 179 11.30 15.92 -17.62
C LEU A 179 11.34 17.09 -18.62
N HIS A 180 12.52 17.54 -19.03
CA HIS A 180 12.66 18.54 -20.08
C HIS A 180 12.17 18.06 -21.45
N LYS A 181 12.33 16.78 -21.77
CA LYS A 181 11.78 16.16 -23.00
C LYS A 181 10.26 16.09 -22.98
N ILE A 182 9.68 15.72 -21.83
CA ILE A 182 8.23 15.60 -21.64
C ILE A 182 7.58 16.98 -21.61
N LEU A 183 8.24 17.93 -20.96
CA LEU A 183 7.73 19.25 -20.63
C LEU A 183 8.70 20.35 -21.13
N PRO A 184 8.72 20.63 -22.45
CA PRO A 184 9.54 21.71 -23.00
C PRO A 184 8.88 23.07 -22.76
N LEU A 185 9.07 23.64 -21.55
CA LEU A 185 8.47 24.93 -21.16
C LEU A 185 9.11 26.10 -21.90
N HIS A 186 8.28 26.97 -22.41
CA HIS A 186 8.66 28.27 -22.97
C HIS A 186 8.74 29.35 -21.86
N ILE A 187 9.86 29.35 -21.14
CA ILE A 187 10.06 30.18 -19.94
C ILE A 187 9.80 31.67 -20.21
N GLU A 188 10.12 32.13 -21.43
CA GLU A 188 9.93 33.53 -21.87
C GLU A 188 8.47 33.98 -21.84
N ARG A 189 7.51 33.08 -21.84
CA ARG A 189 6.08 33.38 -21.74
C ARG A 189 5.60 33.65 -20.31
N TYR A 190 6.45 33.36 -19.32
CA TYR A 190 6.10 33.37 -17.91
C TYR A 190 7.03 34.32 -17.15
N PRO A 191 6.67 35.60 -16.97
CA PRO A 191 7.49 36.55 -16.22
C PRO A 191 7.82 36.09 -14.81
N GLU A 192 6.93 35.32 -14.19
CA GLU A 192 7.11 34.71 -12.87
C GLU A 192 8.22 33.67 -12.80
N LEU A 193 8.65 33.13 -13.94
CA LEU A 193 9.78 32.19 -14.03
C LEU A 193 11.11 32.86 -14.25
N VAL A 194 11.13 34.14 -14.55
CA VAL A 194 12.37 34.92 -14.74
C VAL A 194 13.13 34.94 -13.42
N ASN A 195 14.43 34.59 -13.44
CA ASN A 195 15.28 34.45 -12.24
C ASN A 195 14.89 33.35 -11.25
N VAL A 196 13.96 32.47 -11.58
CA VAL A 196 13.62 31.29 -10.78
C VAL A 196 14.49 30.13 -11.22
N LYS A 197 15.21 29.54 -10.28
CA LYS A 197 16.07 28.36 -10.57
C LYS A 197 15.29 27.05 -10.69
N ARG A 198 14.14 26.98 -10.02
CA ARG A 198 13.37 25.76 -9.89
C ARG A 198 11.88 26.07 -9.85
N LEU A 199 11.14 25.49 -10.78
CA LEU A 199 9.70 25.37 -10.74
C LEU A 199 9.35 24.12 -9.93
N ILE A 200 8.37 24.20 -9.04
CA ILE A 200 7.83 23.05 -8.31
C ILE A 200 6.35 22.95 -8.63
N PHE A 201 5.94 21.84 -9.16
CA PHE A 201 4.53 21.58 -9.42
C PHE A 201 4.09 20.23 -8.82
N ARG A 202 2.79 20.02 -8.72
CA ARG A 202 2.18 18.81 -8.20
C ARG A 202 1.11 18.34 -9.17
N VAL A 203 1.11 17.04 -9.45
CA VAL A 203 0.01 16.37 -10.12
C VAL A 203 -0.96 15.87 -9.05
N LYS A 204 -2.17 16.41 -9.02
CA LYS A 204 -3.19 16.05 -8.01
C LYS A 204 -4.03 14.86 -8.41
N ARG A 205 -4.21 14.66 -9.71
CA ARG A 205 -5.00 13.59 -10.27
C ARG A 205 -4.48 13.25 -11.66
N ALA A 206 -4.27 11.96 -11.89
CA ALA A 206 -3.88 11.45 -13.18
C ALA A 206 -4.69 10.17 -13.49
N ARG A 207 -5.24 10.08 -14.69
CA ARG A 207 -5.96 8.90 -15.16
C ARG A 207 -5.42 8.49 -16.53
N VAL A 208 -5.11 7.23 -16.71
CA VAL A 208 -4.62 6.66 -17.96
C VAL A 208 -5.60 5.66 -18.54
N ASP A 209 -5.53 5.45 -19.84
CA ASP A 209 -6.19 4.34 -20.51
C ASP A 209 -5.30 3.10 -20.56
N GLU A 210 -5.81 2.02 -21.15
CA GLU A 210 -5.09 0.77 -21.29
C GLU A 210 -3.85 0.85 -22.21
N LYS A 211 -3.74 1.91 -23.03
CA LYS A 211 -2.63 2.14 -23.96
C LYS A 211 -1.55 3.05 -23.36
N GLY A 212 -1.77 3.60 -22.16
CA GLY A 212 -0.87 4.55 -21.53
C GLY A 212 -1.05 5.99 -22.00
N ASN A 213 -2.20 6.33 -22.59
CA ASN A 213 -2.54 7.72 -22.84
C ASN A 213 -3.07 8.35 -21.54
N LEU A 214 -2.58 9.53 -21.21
CA LEU A 214 -3.00 10.28 -20.03
C LEU A 214 -4.31 11.03 -20.34
N LEU A 215 -5.43 10.49 -19.92
CA LEU A 215 -6.77 11.04 -20.18
C LEU A 215 -7.09 12.25 -19.31
N GLU A 216 -6.61 12.24 -18.08
CA GLU A 216 -6.83 13.30 -17.09
C GLU A 216 -5.53 13.60 -16.38
N CYS A 217 -5.24 14.90 -16.23
CA CYS A 217 -4.06 15.38 -15.51
C CYS A 217 -4.38 16.74 -14.89
N ASN A 218 -4.50 16.79 -13.57
CA ASN A 218 -4.70 18.03 -12.82
C ASN A 218 -3.39 18.46 -12.18
N VAL A 219 -2.86 19.59 -12.64
CA VAL A 219 -1.60 20.15 -12.17
C VAL A 219 -1.86 21.38 -11.29
N GLN A 220 -1.07 21.50 -10.24
CA GLN A 220 -0.96 22.71 -9.43
C GLN A 220 0.50 23.15 -9.40
N VAL A 221 0.77 24.39 -9.79
CA VAL A 221 2.06 25.02 -9.54
C VAL A 221 2.13 25.38 -8.05
N VAL A 222 3.22 24.94 -7.41
CA VAL A 222 3.45 25.14 -5.97
C VAL A 222 4.41 26.33 -5.75
N ARG A 223 5.42 26.44 -6.61
CA ARG A 223 6.41 27.55 -6.62
C ARG A 223 6.98 27.74 -8.02
N PRO A 224 7.19 28.99 -8.47
CA PRO A 224 6.74 30.24 -7.84
C PRO A 224 5.21 30.32 -7.82
N ASP A 225 4.67 31.37 -7.22
CA ASP A 225 3.26 31.71 -7.41
C ASP A 225 3.04 32.08 -8.88
N ALA A 226 2.20 31.34 -9.57
CA ALA A 226 2.00 31.47 -11.00
C ALA A 226 0.53 31.32 -11.35
N GLY A 227 0.13 31.98 -12.42
CA GLY A 227 -1.23 31.90 -12.93
C GLY A 227 -1.62 30.49 -13.42
N PRO A 228 -2.91 30.23 -13.63
CA PRO A 228 -3.42 28.92 -14.05
C PRO A 228 -2.93 28.48 -15.43
N GLN A 229 -2.47 29.41 -16.26
CA GLN A 229 -1.99 29.12 -17.62
C GLN A 229 -0.77 28.21 -17.61
N LEU A 230 0.20 28.43 -16.72
CA LEU A 230 1.37 27.57 -16.59
C LEU A 230 0.98 26.15 -16.15
N ALA A 231 0.06 26.02 -15.19
CA ALA A 231 -0.45 24.71 -14.77
C ALA A 231 -1.13 23.95 -15.92
N THR A 232 -1.88 24.67 -16.77
CA THR A 232 -2.52 24.10 -17.96
C THR A 232 -1.50 23.64 -18.98
N GLU A 233 -0.48 24.45 -19.28
CA GLU A 233 0.59 24.07 -20.22
C GLU A 233 1.34 22.82 -19.73
N ILE A 234 1.66 22.73 -18.46
CA ILE A 234 2.27 21.53 -17.85
C ILE A 234 1.34 20.32 -18.02
N ALA A 235 0.06 20.47 -17.72
CA ALA A 235 -0.91 19.37 -17.83
C ALA A 235 -1.03 18.85 -19.27
N GLU A 236 -1.09 19.76 -20.25
CA GLU A 236 -1.16 19.39 -21.68
C GLU A 236 0.14 18.75 -22.17
N ALA A 237 1.29 19.24 -21.76
CA ALA A 237 2.57 18.60 -22.10
C ALA A 237 2.66 17.18 -21.56
N LEU A 238 2.23 16.94 -20.29
CA LEU A 238 2.18 15.61 -19.71
C LEU A 238 1.18 14.68 -20.46
N LYS A 239 0.04 15.22 -20.92
CA LYS A 239 -0.93 14.44 -21.72
C LYS A 239 -0.40 14.10 -23.11
N ASN A 240 0.42 14.95 -23.70
CA ASN A 240 1.00 14.73 -25.03
C ASN A 240 2.14 13.69 -25.02
N TYR A 241 2.66 13.36 -23.84
CA TYR A 241 3.66 12.30 -23.71
C TYR A 241 3.01 10.93 -23.67
N HIS A 242 3.64 9.95 -24.36
CA HIS A 242 3.15 8.57 -24.47
C HIS A 242 4.32 7.61 -24.78
N PRO A 243 4.30 6.36 -24.26
CA PRO A 243 3.32 5.81 -23.32
C PRO A 243 3.70 6.05 -21.85
N TRP A 244 2.73 6.34 -21.03
CA TRP A 244 2.85 6.25 -19.58
C TRP A 244 2.72 4.80 -19.11
N LYS A 245 3.39 4.46 -18.02
CA LYS A 245 3.26 3.16 -17.38
C LYS A 245 1.84 2.99 -16.83
N VAL A 246 1.24 1.84 -17.10
CA VAL A 246 -0.14 1.54 -16.71
C VAL A 246 -0.15 0.38 -15.73
N TYR A 247 -0.82 0.58 -14.62
CA TYR A 247 -1.16 -0.45 -13.66
C TYR A 247 -2.64 -0.78 -13.80
N TYR A 248 -2.97 -2.02 -14.11
CA TYR A 248 -4.34 -2.51 -14.02
C TYR A 248 -4.55 -3.13 -12.66
N ILE A 249 -5.32 -2.48 -11.79
CA ILE A 249 -5.50 -2.88 -10.40
C ILE A 249 -6.98 -2.86 -10.07
N ASN A 250 -7.48 -4.00 -9.61
CA ASN A 250 -8.85 -4.18 -9.15
C ASN A 250 -9.90 -3.70 -10.16
N GLY A 251 -9.64 -3.94 -11.45
CA GLY A 251 -10.56 -3.59 -12.53
C GLY A 251 -10.39 -2.18 -13.11
N GLU A 252 -9.37 -1.43 -12.68
CA GLU A 252 -9.14 -0.05 -13.12
C GLU A 252 -7.73 0.15 -13.65
N TYR A 253 -7.60 0.96 -14.70
CA TYR A 253 -6.32 1.43 -15.20
C TYR A 253 -5.85 2.64 -14.42
N ARG A 254 -4.65 2.58 -13.86
CA ARG A 254 -4.08 3.62 -12.98
C ARG A 254 -2.66 3.97 -13.40
N ALA A 255 -2.33 5.26 -13.35
CA ALA A 255 -0.96 5.74 -13.33
C ALA A 255 -0.56 5.97 -11.86
N LEU A 256 -0.01 4.96 -11.22
CA LEU A 256 0.34 5.05 -9.80
C LEU A 256 1.64 5.84 -9.61
N GLY A 257 1.77 6.45 -8.45
CA GLY A 257 3.03 7.00 -7.95
C GLY A 257 3.09 8.51 -7.75
N ILE A 258 2.14 9.33 -8.26
CA ILE A 258 2.29 10.79 -8.12
C ILE A 258 1.16 11.51 -7.41
N GLU A 259 0.10 10.89 -7.05
CA GLU A 259 -0.98 11.59 -6.35
C GLU A 259 -0.41 12.28 -5.10
N ASN A 260 -0.41 13.63 -5.14
CA ASN A 260 0.08 14.53 -4.09
C ASN A 260 1.61 14.71 -3.94
N TRP A 261 2.44 14.26 -4.86
CA TRP A 261 3.87 14.49 -4.78
C TRP A 261 4.29 15.74 -5.56
N THR A 262 5.35 16.38 -5.11
CA THR A 262 5.91 17.55 -5.76
C THR A 262 7.03 17.15 -6.71
N ILE A 263 6.97 17.68 -7.92
CA ILE A 263 7.97 17.44 -8.96
C ILE A 263 8.78 18.72 -9.13
N PRO A 264 10.09 18.68 -8.86
CA PRO A 264 10.97 19.79 -9.14
C PRO A 264 11.36 19.80 -10.62
N TYR A 265 11.21 20.94 -11.29
CA TYR A 265 11.67 21.17 -12.65
C TYR A 265 12.77 22.25 -12.59
N ILE A 266 13.97 21.92 -13.02
CA ILE A 266 15.11 22.85 -13.01
C ILE A 266 15.06 23.69 -14.27
N LEU A 267 14.96 25.01 -14.09
CA LEU A 267 14.82 25.97 -15.19
C LEU A 267 16.17 26.41 -15.78
N HIS A 268 17.20 26.46 -14.96
CA HIS A 268 18.56 26.85 -15.35
C HIS A 268 19.56 25.92 -14.68
N ASP A 269 20.30 25.16 -15.46
CA ASP A 269 21.54 24.55 -15.02
C ASP A 269 22.62 25.66 -14.95
N LYS A 270 23.29 25.74 -13.82
CA LYS A 270 24.47 26.59 -13.67
C LYS A 270 25.73 25.85 -14.10
#